data_a5958e1dced3770c2fbf3bc47d8d3feb
#
_entry.id   a5958e1dced3770c2fbf3bc47d8d3feb
#
_cell.length_a   1.000
_cell.length_b   1.000
_cell.length_c   1.000
_cell.angle_alpha   90.00
_cell.angle_beta   90.00
_cell.angle_gamma   90.00
#
_symmetry.space_group_name_H-M   'P 1'
#
loop_
_entity.id
_entity.type
_entity.pdbx_description
1 polymer ?
#
loop_
_entity_poly.entity_id
_entity_poly.type
_entity_poly.pdbx_seq_one_letter_code
_entity_poly.pdbx_strand_id
1 'polypeptide(L)' 'MGIFSIFRKKNSNGDIVGEKCVVVETVDNVAGCGEVKVKGQIWAARGVGADDVFGIGETLKIVAIEGAKLICRKK' A
#
# COMPACT_ATOMS: atom_id res chain seq x y z
N MET A 1 -14.17 0.63 23.98
CA MET A 1 -14.14 0.87 23.29
C MET A 1 -14.22 1.01 22.70
N GLY A 2 -14.41 0.68 22.77
CA GLY A 2 -14.46 0.99 21.92
C GLY A 2 -14.84 1.00 21.38
N ILE A 3 -15.13 0.79 21.48
CA ILE A 3 -15.39 0.96 20.57
C ILE A 3 -15.30 1.33 20.01
N PHE A 4 -15.30 1.35 20.10
CA PHE A 4 -14.94 1.64 19.09
C PHE A 4 -14.57 1.42 18.55
N SER A 5 -14.53 1.04 18.79
CA SER A 5 -14.06 0.85 17.89
C SER A 5 -14.10 0.29 17.25
N ILE A 6 -14.34 -0.14 17.43
CA ILE A 6 -14.41 -0.49 16.55
C ILE A 6 -14.69 -0.57 15.81
N PHE A 7 -14.99 -0.42 15.65
CA PHE A 7 -15.05 -0.29 14.54
C PHE A 7 -14.75 -0.04 13.82
N ARG A 8 -14.60 0.01 13.83
CA ARG A 8 -14.29 0.31 13.07
C ARG A 8 -13.38 0.12 12.64
N LYS A 9 -12.99 -0.11 12.75
CA LYS A 9 -12.01 -0.29 12.30
C LYS A 9 -11.50 -1.07 11.74
N LYS A 10 -11.54 -1.37 11.83
CA LYS A 10 -11.01 -2.46 11.21
C LYS A 10 -11.25 -2.62 9.79
N ASN A 11 -12.28 -2.40 9.45
CA ASN A 11 -12.66 -2.64 8.19
C ASN A 11 -12.21 -1.78 7.14
N SER A 12 -11.90 -0.56 7.41
CA SER A 12 -11.49 0.37 6.38
C SER A 12 -10.19 -0.03 5.75
N ASN A 13 -9.30 -0.67 6.48
CA ASN A 13 -8.05 -1.13 5.90
C ASN A 13 -8.28 -2.26 4.91
N GLY A 14 -9.21 -3.14 5.18
CA GLY A 14 -9.51 -4.23 4.29
C GLY A 14 -10.09 -3.75 2.97
N ASP A 15 -10.71 -2.60 2.95
CA ASP A 15 -11.35 -2.09 1.76
C ASP A 15 -10.38 -1.77 0.64
N ILE A 16 -9.11 -1.52 0.91
CA ILE A 16 -8.17 -1.17 -0.14
C ILE A 16 -7.38 -2.36 -0.67
N VAL A 17 -7.44 -3.51 -0.03
CA VAL A 17 -6.79 -4.70 -0.57
C VAL A 17 -7.52 -5.09 -1.86
N GLY A 18 -6.76 -5.28 -2.92
CA GLY A 18 -7.33 -5.53 -4.23
C GLY A 18 -7.51 -4.29 -5.08
N GLU A 19 -7.40 -3.10 -4.49
CA GLU A 19 -7.50 -1.86 -5.22
C GLU A 19 -6.19 -1.56 -5.95
N LYS A 20 -6.28 -0.70 -6.95
CA LYS A 20 -5.11 -0.23 -7.66
C LYS A 20 -4.58 1.02 -6.98
N CYS A 21 -3.27 1.21 -7.07
CA CYS A 21 -2.63 2.41 -6.55
C CYS A 21 -1.60 2.89 -7.56
N VAL A 22 -1.18 4.14 -7.41
CA VAL A 22 -0.20 4.76 -8.30
C VAL A 22 1.01 5.13 -7.49
N VAL A 23 2.20 4.78 -7.98
CA VAL A 23 3.44 5.12 -7.30
C VAL A 23 3.67 6.62 -7.38
N VAL A 24 3.84 7.26 -6.23
CA VAL A 24 4.16 8.68 -6.16
C VAL A 24 5.57 8.94 -5.67
N GLU A 25 6.20 7.95 -5.03
CA GLU A 25 7.63 7.98 -4.75
C GLU A 25 8.16 6.60 -5.08
N THR A 26 9.28 6.53 -5.80
CA THR A 26 9.81 5.25 -6.28
C THR A 26 9.82 4.21 -5.16
N VAL A 27 9.19 3.09 -5.44
CA VAL A 27 9.19 1.96 -4.52
C VAL A 27 10.45 1.16 -4.78
N ASP A 28 11.29 1.02 -3.76
CA ASP A 28 12.57 0.31 -3.91
C ASP A 28 12.76 -0.51 -2.64
N ASN A 29 12.56 -1.82 -2.78
CA ASN A 29 12.62 -2.70 -1.62
C ASN A 29 14.03 -2.80 -1.05
N VAL A 30 15.05 -2.66 -1.89
CA VAL A 30 16.43 -2.72 -1.42
C VAL A 30 16.76 -1.46 -0.59
N ALA A 31 16.35 -0.30 -1.08
CA ALA A 31 16.56 0.94 -0.33
C ALA A 31 15.60 1.11 0.83
N GLY A 32 14.49 0.40 0.79
CA GLY A 32 13.50 0.48 1.87
C GLY A 32 12.61 1.70 1.78
N CYS A 33 12.35 2.21 0.59
CA CYS A 33 11.54 3.41 0.41
C CYS A 33 10.43 3.17 -0.61
N GLY A 34 9.44 4.04 -0.60
CA GLY A 34 8.38 4.04 -1.59
C GLY A 34 7.05 4.50 -1.02
N GLU A 35 6.29 5.20 -1.85
CA GLU A 35 4.95 5.63 -1.47
C GLU A 35 4.03 5.51 -2.67
N VAL A 36 2.78 5.19 -2.38
CA VAL A 36 1.74 5.09 -3.39
C VAL A 36 0.53 5.91 -2.96
N LYS A 37 -0.28 6.28 -3.93
CA LYS A 37 -1.53 6.99 -3.68
C LYS A 37 -2.69 6.06 -4.01
N VAL A 38 -3.61 5.93 -3.07
CA VAL A 38 -4.81 5.14 -3.26
C VAL A 38 -5.99 5.89 -2.62
N LYS A 39 -7.05 6.07 -3.39
CA LYS A 39 -8.26 6.77 -2.94
C LYS A 39 -7.93 8.13 -2.31
N GLY A 40 -7.03 8.85 -2.94
CA GLY A 40 -6.66 10.20 -2.49
C GLY A 40 -5.73 10.28 -1.30
N GLN A 41 -5.24 9.16 -0.80
CA GLN A 41 -4.36 9.12 0.36
C GLN A 41 -3.02 8.53 0.00
N ILE A 42 -1.97 9.03 0.63
CA ILE A 42 -0.60 8.54 0.42
C ILE A 42 -0.27 7.51 1.48
N TRP A 43 0.27 6.39 1.05
CA TRP A 43 0.64 5.30 1.95
C TRP A 43 2.07 4.87 1.66
N ALA A 44 2.81 4.52 2.69
CA ALA A 44 4.07 3.82 2.48
C ALA A 44 3.79 2.48 1.82
N ALA A 45 4.67 2.04 0.95
CA ALA A 45 4.44 0.82 0.18
C ALA A 45 5.73 0.09 -0.09
N ARG A 46 5.60 -1.21 -0.34
CA ARG A 46 6.71 -2.02 -0.79
C ARG A 46 6.18 -3.06 -1.77
N GLY A 47 7.06 -3.64 -2.57
CA GLY A 47 6.69 -4.72 -3.46
C GLY A 47 6.72 -6.07 -2.75
N VAL A 48 6.08 -7.06 -3.36
CA VAL A 48 6.07 -8.42 -2.79
C VAL A 48 7.41 -9.11 -2.95
N GLY A 49 8.18 -8.79 -3.98
CA GLY A 49 9.48 -9.41 -4.22
C GLY A 49 10.57 -8.70 -3.43
N ALA A 50 11.62 -9.46 -3.06
CA ALA A 50 12.65 -8.93 -2.17
C ALA A 50 13.37 -7.71 -2.76
N ASP A 51 13.53 -7.66 -4.07
CA ASP A 51 14.26 -6.57 -4.72
C ASP A 51 13.40 -5.84 -5.75
N ASP A 52 12.09 -5.79 -5.53
CA ASP A 52 11.20 -5.07 -6.43
C ASP A 52 11.50 -3.58 -6.44
N VAL A 53 11.41 -3.00 -7.63
CA VAL A 53 11.52 -1.55 -7.83
C VAL A 53 10.41 -1.13 -8.78
N PHE A 54 9.64 -0.12 -8.38
CA PHE A 54 8.56 0.42 -9.23
C PHE A 54 8.72 1.93 -9.32
N GLY A 55 8.69 2.44 -10.54
CA GLY A 55 8.90 3.87 -10.81
C GLY A 55 7.65 4.69 -10.58
N ILE A 56 7.86 5.98 -10.39
CA ILE A 56 6.77 6.95 -10.22
C ILE A 56 5.85 6.88 -11.42
N GLY A 57 4.55 6.85 -11.17
CA GLY A 57 3.54 6.79 -12.20
C GLY A 57 3.08 5.38 -12.55
N GLU A 58 3.78 4.35 -12.05
CA GLU A 58 3.33 2.98 -12.31
C GLU A 58 2.07 2.67 -11.50
N THR A 59 1.20 1.86 -12.08
CA THR A 59 0.00 1.40 -11.40
C THR A 59 0.27 0.01 -10.83
N LEU A 60 -0.01 -0.15 -9.56
CA LEU A 60 0.20 -1.41 -8.86
C LEU A 60 -1.11 -1.89 -8.26
N LYS A 61 -1.14 -3.15 -7.87
CA LYS A 61 -2.28 -3.73 -7.18
C LYS A 61 -1.89 -3.99 -5.73
N ILE A 62 -2.75 -3.60 -4.81
CA ILE A 62 -2.52 -3.82 -3.39
C ILE A 62 -2.93 -5.24 -3.05
N VAL A 63 -2.00 -6.03 -2.53
CA VAL A 63 -2.27 -7.43 -2.21
C VAL A 63 -2.37 -7.69 -0.72
N ALA A 64 -1.83 -6.81 0.10
CA ALA A 64 -1.89 -6.98 1.56
C ALA A 64 -1.54 -5.68 2.25
N ILE A 65 -1.78 -5.61 3.53
CA ILE A 65 -1.39 -4.50 4.39
C ILE A 65 -0.62 -5.10 5.55
N GLU A 66 0.59 -4.58 5.79
CA GLU A 66 1.39 -4.99 6.93
C GLU A 66 1.71 -3.76 7.77
N GLY A 67 1.10 -3.68 8.95
CA GLY A 67 1.24 -2.50 9.77
C GLY A 67 0.75 -1.27 9.02
N ALA A 68 1.61 -0.30 8.83
CA ALA A 68 1.26 0.93 8.12
C ALA A 68 1.70 0.90 6.65
N LYS A 69 2.15 -0.25 6.15
CA LYS A 69 2.67 -0.35 4.79
C LYS A 69 1.77 -1.19 3.91
N LEU A 70 1.60 -0.77 2.68
CA LEU A 70 0.89 -1.56 1.68
C LEU A 70 1.88 -2.46 0.95
N ILE A 71 1.48 -3.69 0.72
CA ILE A 71 2.27 -4.64 -0.07
C ILE A 71 1.64 -4.69 -1.45
N CYS A 72 2.41 -4.36 -2.47
CA CYS A 72 1.89 -4.16 -3.82
C CYS A 72 2.64 -5.01 -4.83
N ARG A 73 1.97 -5.26 -5.95
CA ARG A 73 2.59 -5.98 -7.06
C ARG A 73 2.14 -5.33 -8.36
N LYS A 74 2.85 -5.60 -9.42
CA LYS A 74 2.41 -5.17 -10.74
C LYS A 74 1.11 -5.86 -11.08
N LYS A 75 0.25 -5.15 -11.77
CA LYS A 75 -1.03 -5.70 -12.16
C LYS A 75 -0.89 -6.88 -13.08
#